data_cdbe2ac4b906de98124f00d65617904c
#
_entry.id   cdbe2ac4b906de98124f00d65617904c
#
_cell.length_a   1.000
_cell.length_b   1.000
_cell.length_c   1.000
_cell.angle_alpha   90.00
_cell.angle_beta   90.00
_cell.angle_gamma   90.00
#
_symmetry.space_group_name_H-M   'P 1'
#
loop_
_entity.id
_entity.type
_entity.pdbx_description
1 polymer ?
#
loop_
_entity_poly.entity_id
_entity_poly.type
_entity_poly.pdbx_seq_one_letter_code
_entity_poly.pdbx_strand_id
1 'polypeptide(L)' 'MDDLRGKMAAGEPLMQQAISAMKRYHEAKDLGTPAEEVERLRLEAESLMQAVSEYQQSVLGGPKATRH' A
#
# COMPACT_ATOMS: atom_id res chain seq x y z
N MET A 1 -0.50 20.08 -17.05
CA MET A 1 0.60 19.45 -17.02
C MET A 1 1.01 18.94 -15.75
N ASP A 2 0.84 19.61 -14.71
CA ASP A 2 1.30 19.14 -13.45
C ASP A 2 0.34 18.19 -12.78
N ASP A 3 -0.80 17.94 -13.39
CA ASP A 3 -1.81 17.09 -12.77
C ASP A 3 -1.28 15.71 -12.46
N LEU A 4 -0.61 15.09 -13.44
CA LEU A 4 -0.08 13.76 -13.23
C LEU A 4 0.99 13.76 -12.16
N ARG A 5 1.88 14.74 -12.23
CA ARG A 5 2.95 14.83 -11.26
C ARG A 5 2.40 15.07 -9.85
N GLY A 6 1.39 15.93 -9.74
CA GLY A 6 0.77 16.18 -8.45
C GLY A 6 0.12 14.94 -7.88
N LYS A 7 -0.54 14.17 -8.75
CA LYS A 7 -1.19 12.96 -8.31
C LYS A 7 -0.17 11.92 -7.85
N MET A 8 0.94 11.80 -8.56
CA MET A 8 1.96 10.86 -8.16
C MET A 8 2.59 11.26 -6.83
N ALA A 9 2.81 12.55 -6.66
CA ALA A 9 3.38 13.03 -5.40
C ALA A 9 2.40 12.77 -4.25
N ALA A 10 1.11 12.92 -4.51
CA ALA A 10 0.11 12.68 -3.47
C ALA A 10 0.07 11.21 -3.07
N GLY A 11 0.45 10.33 -3.98
CA GLY A 11 0.45 8.91 -3.67
C GLY A 11 1.70 8.45 -2.93
N GLU A 12 2.72 9.27 -2.88
CA GLU A 12 3.95 8.89 -2.22
C GLU A 12 3.79 8.61 -0.74
N PRO A 13 3.06 9.45 0.02
CA PRO A 13 2.87 9.14 1.44
C PRO A 13 2.17 7.80 1.65
N LEU A 14 1.22 7.48 0.79
CA LEU A 14 0.52 6.21 0.91
C LEU A 14 1.47 5.05 0.64
N MET A 15 2.30 5.19 -0.37
CA MET A 15 3.27 4.16 -0.68
C MET A 15 4.26 3.98 0.46
N GLN A 16 4.70 5.07 1.06
CA GLN A 16 5.62 4.98 2.19
C GLN A 16 4.97 4.32 3.38
N GLN A 17 3.69 4.59 3.60
CA GLN A 17 2.98 3.93 4.68
C GLN A 17 2.91 2.42 4.44
N ALA A 18 2.68 2.01 3.21
CA ALA A 18 2.63 0.59 2.88
C ALA A 18 3.98 -0.07 3.12
N ILE A 19 5.05 0.60 2.71
CA ILE A 19 6.39 0.06 2.92
C ILE A 19 6.71 -0.05 4.40
N SER A 20 6.36 0.97 5.18
CA SER A 20 6.59 0.95 6.61
C SER A 20 5.82 -0.18 7.27
N ALA A 21 4.58 -0.40 6.84
CA ALA A 21 3.78 -1.48 7.40
C ALA A 21 4.39 -2.84 7.08
N MET A 22 4.90 -3.00 5.86
CA MET A 22 5.57 -4.23 5.50
C MET A 22 6.81 -4.45 6.35
N LYS A 23 7.57 -3.41 6.58
CA LYS A 23 8.76 -3.53 7.41
C LYS A 23 8.40 -3.95 8.83
N ARG A 24 7.38 -3.33 9.40
CA ARG A 24 6.96 -3.68 10.74
C ARG A 24 6.50 -5.13 10.82
N TYR A 25 5.80 -5.58 9.79
CA TYR A 25 5.34 -6.95 9.74
C TYR A 25 6.53 -7.91 9.74
N HIS A 26 7.52 -7.64 8.89
CA HIS A 26 8.69 -8.52 8.80
C HIS A 26 9.51 -8.50 10.07
N GLU A 27 9.67 -7.32 10.66
CA GLU A 27 10.40 -7.21 11.90
C GLU A 27 9.73 -7.97 13.03
N ALA A 28 8.40 -7.88 13.08
CA ALA A 28 7.66 -8.58 14.11
C ALA A 28 7.85 -10.09 13.97
N LYS A 29 7.84 -10.57 12.74
CA LYS A 29 8.08 -12.00 12.52
C LYS A 29 9.47 -12.41 12.98
N ASP A 30 10.47 -11.60 12.67
CA ASP A 30 11.83 -11.91 13.04
C ASP A 30 12.04 -11.88 14.54
N LEU A 31 11.32 -11.00 15.23
CA LEU A 31 11.47 -10.85 16.66
C LEU A 31 10.67 -11.87 17.45
N GLY A 32 9.91 -12.70 16.78
CA GLY A 32 9.09 -13.67 17.49
C GLY A 32 7.90 -13.07 18.18
N THR A 33 7.38 -11.98 17.65
CA THR A 33 6.21 -11.33 18.20
C THR A 33 5.02 -12.30 18.22
N PRO A 34 4.10 -12.17 19.20
CA PRO A 34 2.95 -13.07 19.24
C PRO A 34 2.20 -13.11 17.93
N ALA A 35 1.66 -14.27 17.61
CA ALA A 35 1.01 -14.49 16.33
C ALA A 35 -0.12 -13.50 16.07
N GLU A 36 -0.86 -13.14 17.11
CA GLU A 36 -1.97 -12.19 16.94
C GLU A 36 -1.46 -10.84 16.45
N GLU A 37 -0.37 -10.41 17.02
CA GLU A 37 0.21 -9.12 16.64
C GLU A 37 0.73 -9.19 15.21
N VAL A 38 1.43 -10.26 14.88
CA VAL A 38 1.96 -10.43 13.53
C VAL A 38 0.83 -10.44 12.52
N GLU A 39 -0.26 -11.13 12.86
CA GLU A 39 -1.40 -11.20 11.95
C GLU A 39 -2.02 -9.83 11.74
N ARG A 40 -2.12 -9.03 12.79
CA ARG A 40 -2.67 -7.68 12.66
C ARG A 40 -1.79 -6.83 11.76
N LEU A 41 -0.47 -6.92 11.94
CA LEU A 41 0.45 -6.16 11.11
C LEU A 41 0.38 -6.61 9.65
N ARG A 42 0.19 -7.92 9.44
CA ARG A 42 0.07 -8.43 8.08
C ARG A 42 -1.18 -7.87 7.40
N LEU A 43 -2.29 -7.87 8.12
CA LEU A 43 -3.54 -7.36 7.56
C LEU A 43 -3.43 -5.86 7.26
N GLU A 44 -2.78 -5.13 8.14
CA GLU A 44 -2.59 -3.70 7.91
C GLU A 44 -1.73 -3.47 6.67
N ALA A 45 -0.66 -4.24 6.52
CA ALA A 45 0.20 -4.10 5.36
C ALA A 45 -0.54 -4.45 4.08
N GLU A 46 -1.34 -5.51 4.10
CA GLU A 46 -2.12 -5.88 2.92
C GLU A 46 -3.11 -4.80 2.55
N SER A 47 -3.76 -4.24 3.55
CA SER A 47 -4.74 -3.19 3.29
C SER A 47 -4.09 -1.98 2.64
N LEU A 48 -2.92 -1.59 3.13
CA LEU A 48 -2.21 -0.45 2.57
C LEU A 48 -1.69 -0.76 1.17
N MET A 49 -1.21 -1.97 0.94
CA MET A 49 -0.76 -2.35 -0.39
C MET A 49 -1.91 -2.33 -1.39
N GLN A 50 -3.08 -2.76 -0.96
CA GLN A 50 -4.24 -2.72 -1.83
C GLN A 50 -4.63 -1.28 -2.15
N ALA A 51 -4.56 -0.40 -1.14
CA ALA A 51 -4.87 0.99 -1.36
C ALA A 51 -3.90 1.61 -2.36
N VAL A 52 -2.61 1.26 -2.27
CA VAL A 52 -1.63 1.77 -3.21
C VAL A 52 -1.97 1.29 -4.61
N SER A 53 -2.31 0.03 -4.75
CA SER A 53 -2.65 -0.54 -6.04
C SER A 53 -3.84 0.17 -6.66
N GLU A 54 -4.87 0.40 -5.86
CA GLU A 54 -6.07 1.08 -6.34
C GLU A 54 -5.77 2.51 -6.73
N TYR A 55 -4.94 3.18 -5.93
CA TYR A 55 -4.57 4.54 -6.24
C TYR A 55 -3.81 4.61 -7.56
N GLN A 56 -2.88 3.68 -7.76
CA GLN A 56 -2.11 3.67 -9.00
C GLN A 56 -2.99 3.42 -10.20
N GLN A 57 -3.94 2.53 -10.08
CA GLN A 57 -4.86 2.27 -11.17
C GLN A 57 -5.67 3.53 -11.50
N SER A 58 -6.10 4.23 -10.47
CA SER A 58 -6.85 5.46 -10.66
C SER A 58 -6.02 6.51 -11.38
N VAL A 59 -4.78 6.67 -10.95
CA VAL A 59 -3.90 7.69 -11.53
C VAL A 59 -3.55 7.35 -12.96
N LEU A 60 -3.29 6.09 -13.24
CA LEU A 60 -2.91 5.67 -14.59
C LEU A 60 -4.10 5.54 -15.51
N GLY A 61 -5.27 5.81 -14.99
CA GLY A 61 -6.43 5.84 -15.83
C GLY A 61 -6.92 4.48 -16.19
N GLY A 62 -6.63 3.55 -15.44
CA GLY A 62 -7.00 2.27 -15.77
C GLY A 62 -8.45 2.12 -15.96
N PRO A 63 -9.14 1.99 -16.15
CA PRO A 63 -10.45 1.70 -16.10
C PRO A 63 -10.84 0.56 -16.89
N LYS A 64 -10.43 0.81 -16.90
CA LYS A 64 -10.88 0.33 -17.19
C LYS A 64 -11.20 -0.40 -17.43
N ALA A 65 -11.27 -0.62 -17.56
CA ALA A 65 -11.64 -1.20 -17.74
C ALA A 65 -12.10 -1.84 -18.04
N THR A 66 -12.20 -2.03 -18.29
CA THR A 66 -12.68 -2.58 -18.59
C THR A 66 -13.00 -3.33 -18.92
N ARG A 67 -13.15 -3.72 -19.13
CA ARG A 67 -13.54 -4.44 -19.52
C ARG A 67 -13.95 -5.00 -19.60
N HIS A 68 -14.22 -5.28 -19.89
CA HIS A 68 -14.67 -5.88 -20.04
C HIS A 68 -14.90 -6.37 -20.12
#